data_00a89fef35735c1468b484bdd6234a3d
#
_entry.id   00a89fef35735c1468b484bdd6234a3d
#
_cell.length_a   1.000
_cell.length_b   1.000
_cell.length_c   1.000
_cell.angle_alpha   90.00
_cell.angle_beta   90.00
_cell.angle_gamma   90.00
#
_symmetry.space_group_name_H-M   'P 1'
#
loop_
_entity.id
_entity.type
_entity.pdbx_description
1 polymer ?
#
loop_
_entity_poly.entity_id
_entity_poly.type
_entity_poly.pdbx_seq_one_letter_code
_entity_poly.pdbx_strand_id
1 'polypeptide(L)'
;MKLHYVAVLAALALAPTSAARAEETTIHVALVRSISNGAELIALDRGYFKQYGLNVVIDDIDTSANTIAMLATNRLQIVAGGIAAGYFNALEKGVPVTIIADRVSTPIRHELMLRPDLKDEIKDLKQLKGRTIASNGVGSVSTYELGKMLETVGLKASDVDIKILRFNQMGAAFANKAIDAALVIPPFSYEFLDQHLAVEFADVDTIVRPSPMTIAVIMVNTDWAKEHHDALQGYVNAYLRGVRDYCNAYHHGSVRKEMIESIVKHAAERNPKLLNEFPWVARSPNLRVNVASMLDMQDWFVANKFSNAKLPAEKLLDMSYADAAIKKLGPFQLENKDSKLEGCR
;
A
#
# COMPACT_ATOMS: atom_id res chain seq x y z
N MET A 1 58.10 62.81 -34.10
CA MET A 1 57.70 62.03 -32.89
C MET A 1 56.24 61.64 -33.01
N LYS A 2 55.95 60.37 -33.38
CA LYS A 2 54.58 59.87 -33.49
C LYS A 2 54.41 58.76 -32.42
N LEU A 3 53.59 59.06 -31.41
CA LEU A 3 53.18 58.08 -30.37
C LEU A 3 52.15 57.09 -30.93
N HIS A 4 52.43 55.80 -30.84
CA HIS A 4 51.48 54.75 -31.17
C HIS A 4 50.85 54.25 -29.85
N TYR A 5 49.58 54.43 -29.69
CA TYR A 5 48.78 53.78 -28.59
C TYR A 5 48.45 52.40 -29.03
N VAL A 6 48.89 51.40 -28.28
CA VAL A 6 48.49 50.03 -28.40
C VAL A 6 47.31 49.81 -27.42
N ALA A 7 46.12 49.56 -27.94
CA ALA A 7 44.97 49.20 -27.12
C ALA A 7 44.99 47.68 -26.91
N VAL A 8 45.14 47.24 -25.66
CA VAL A 8 45.04 45.85 -25.26
C VAL A 8 43.52 45.53 -24.94
N LEU A 9 42.84 44.78 -25.83
CA LEU A 9 41.54 44.24 -25.57
C LEU A 9 41.67 43.00 -24.68
N ALA A 10 41.24 43.09 -23.41
CA ALA A 10 41.08 41.95 -22.51
C ALA A 10 39.78 41.23 -22.88
N ALA A 11 39.87 40.08 -23.54
CA ALA A 11 38.73 39.18 -23.77
C ALA A 11 38.41 38.43 -22.46
N LEU A 12 37.32 38.80 -21.76
CA LEU A 12 36.74 37.99 -20.68
C LEU A 12 36.15 36.72 -21.31
N ALA A 13 36.79 35.59 -21.12
CA ALA A 13 36.23 34.28 -21.43
C ALA A 13 35.14 33.92 -20.38
N LEU A 14 33.87 34.07 -20.74
CA LEU A 14 32.78 33.46 -20.00
C LEU A 14 32.89 31.94 -20.16
N ALA A 15 33.45 31.26 -19.18
CA ALA A 15 33.35 29.81 -19.08
C ALA A 15 31.88 29.43 -18.82
N PRO A 16 31.27 28.50 -19.60
CA PRO A 16 29.96 28.01 -19.29
C PRO A 16 30.07 27.24 -17.97
N THR A 17 29.45 27.73 -16.91
CA THR A 17 29.22 26.96 -15.70
C THR A 17 28.25 25.81 -16.06
N SER A 18 28.81 24.65 -16.35
CA SER A 18 28.04 23.40 -16.35
C SER A 18 27.42 23.27 -14.97
N ALA A 19 26.14 23.60 -14.84
CA ALA A 19 25.38 23.19 -13.66
C ALA A 19 25.51 21.68 -13.58
N ALA A 20 26.34 21.18 -12.68
CA ALA A 20 26.40 19.76 -12.37
C ALA A 20 24.96 19.35 -11.95
N ARG A 21 24.27 18.60 -12.81
CA ARG A 21 22.98 18.01 -12.50
C ARG A 21 23.25 17.08 -11.33
N ALA A 22 22.71 17.43 -10.16
CA ALA A 22 22.81 16.56 -9.01
C ALA A 22 22.32 15.16 -9.42
N GLU A 23 23.11 14.14 -9.15
CA GLU A 23 22.77 12.75 -9.46
C GLU A 23 21.47 12.38 -8.73
N GLU A 24 20.48 11.88 -9.48
CA GLU A 24 19.21 11.49 -8.89
C GLU A 24 19.42 10.27 -7.97
N THR A 25 18.92 10.33 -6.74
CA THR A 25 18.96 9.19 -5.83
C THR A 25 17.91 8.17 -6.27
N THR A 26 18.37 6.95 -6.61
CA THR A 26 17.46 5.87 -6.98
C THR A 26 16.89 5.21 -5.72
N ILE A 27 15.56 5.07 -5.67
CA ILE A 27 14.82 4.40 -4.59
C ILE A 27 13.99 3.27 -5.21
N HIS A 28 14.25 2.04 -4.79
CA HIS A 28 13.47 0.85 -5.13
C HIS A 28 12.29 0.71 -4.18
N VAL A 29 11.07 0.75 -4.71
CA VAL A 29 9.81 0.64 -3.99
C VAL A 29 9.09 -0.63 -4.40
N ALA A 30 9.05 -1.61 -3.51
CA ALA A 30 8.28 -2.83 -3.75
C ALA A 30 6.81 -2.65 -3.39
N LEU A 31 5.92 -3.06 -4.27
CA LEU A 31 4.48 -3.03 -4.04
C LEU A 31 3.74 -4.18 -4.75
N VAL A 32 2.62 -4.61 -4.16
CA VAL A 32 1.68 -5.52 -4.82
C VAL A 32 0.77 -4.70 -5.72
N ARG A 33 0.61 -5.10 -6.98
CA ARG A 33 -0.28 -4.40 -7.93
C ARG A 33 -1.71 -4.40 -7.43
N SER A 34 -2.25 -3.21 -7.19
CA SER A 34 -3.62 -3.00 -6.72
C SER A 34 -4.07 -1.56 -6.99
N ILE A 35 -5.37 -1.28 -6.86
CA ILE A 35 -5.91 0.10 -6.96
C ILE A 35 -5.25 1.03 -5.94
N SER A 36 -4.85 0.49 -4.78
CA SER A 36 -4.18 1.26 -3.74
C SER A 36 -2.85 1.91 -4.18
N ASN A 37 -2.26 1.47 -5.30
CA ASN A 37 -1.02 2.05 -5.84
C ASN A 37 -1.24 3.42 -6.50
N GLY A 38 -2.49 3.84 -6.71
CA GLY A 38 -2.79 5.10 -7.40
C GLY A 38 -2.05 6.31 -6.83
N ALA A 39 -1.80 6.36 -5.53
CA ALA A 39 -1.05 7.47 -4.92
C ALA A 39 0.42 7.51 -5.35
N GLU A 40 1.10 6.37 -5.37
CA GLU A 40 2.48 6.25 -5.83
C GLU A 40 2.58 6.50 -7.33
N LEU A 41 1.63 5.95 -8.10
CA LEU A 41 1.61 6.04 -9.56
C LEU A 41 1.37 7.47 -10.04
N ILE A 42 0.40 8.18 -9.48
CA ILE A 42 0.16 9.58 -9.83
C ILE A 42 1.34 10.49 -9.41
N ALA A 43 1.98 10.20 -8.28
CA ALA A 43 3.15 10.94 -7.85
C ALA A 43 4.33 10.73 -8.82
N LEU A 44 4.45 9.52 -9.40
CA LEU A 44 5.42 9.20 -10.43
C LEU A 44 5.11 9.95 -11.74
N ASP A 45 3.87 9.85 -12.25
CA ASP A 45 3.45 10.46 -13.51
C ASP A 45 3.49 11.99 -13.48
N ARG A 46 3.14 12.61 -12.36
CA ARG A 46 3.24 14.07 -12.15
C ARG A 46 4.66 14.55 -11.82
N GLY A 47 5.61 13.62 -11.76
CA GLY A 47 7.02 13.94 -11.49
C GLY A 47 7.27 14.49 -10.09
N TYR A 48 6.41 14.16 -9.11
CA TYR A 48 6.58 14.65 -7.74
C TYR A 48 7.87 14.15 -7.11
N PHE A 49 8.27 12.90 -7.37
CA PHE A 49 9.55 12.36 -6.91
C PHE A 49 10.74 13.08 -7.53
N LYS A 50 10.69 13.37 -8.83
CA LYS A 50 11.75 14.10 -9.56
C LYS A 50 12.00 15.49 -9.01
N GLN A 51 10.97 16.17 -8.47
CA GLN A 51 11.11 17.48 -7.84
C GLN A 51 11.99 17.46 -6.57
N TYR A 52 12.20 16.27 -6.01
CA TYR A 52 13.10 16.02 -4.87
C TYR A 52 14.40 15.32 -5.28
N GLY A 53 14.72 15.27 -6.58
CA GLY A 53 15.93 14.62 -7.09
C GLY A 53 15.90 13.09 -6.96
N LEU A 54 14.70 12.49 -7.01
CA LEU A 54 14.51 11.05 -6.82
C LEU A 54 14.12 10.37 -8.12
N ASN A 55 14.81 9.25 -8.42
CA ASN A 55 14.42 8.28 -9.41
C ASN A 55 13.76 7.08 -8.71
N VAL A 56 12.43 7.02 -8.72
CA VAL A 56 11.67 5.94 -8.08
C VAL A 56 11.45 4.82 -9.08
N VAL A 57 11.94 3.62 -8.72
CA VAL A 57 11.76 2.37 -9.47
C VAL A 57 10.75 1.51 -8.74
N ILE A 58 9.70 1.09 -9.44
CA ILE A 58 8.67 0.20 -8.88
C ILE A 58 9.06 -1.25 -9.13
N ASP A 59 9.21 -2.00 -8.04
CA ASP A 59 9.45 -3.44 -8.05
C ASP A 59 8.15 -4.18 -7.72
N ASP A 60 7.64 -4.95 -8.68
CA ASP A 60 6.42 -5.73 -8.47
C ASP A 60 6.68 -6.94 -7.59
N ILE A 61 5.82 -7.12 -6.57
CA ILE A 61 5.86 -8.26 -5.67
C ILE A 61 4.48 -8.92 -5.56
N ASP A 62 4.48 -10.21 -5.23
CA ASP A 62 3.24 -10.98 -5.04
C ASP A 62 2.61 -10.77 -3.65
N THR A 63 3.46 -10.58 -2.65
CA THR A 63 3.06 -10.33 -1.24
C THR A 63 4.17 -9.61 -0.49
N SER A 64 3.80 -8.70 0.40
CA SER A 64 4.77 -8.02 1.27
C SER A 64 5.35 -8.95 2.36
N ALA A 65 4.74 -10.11 2.61
CA ALA A 65 5.18 -11.02 3.68
C ALA A 65 6.65 -11.47 3.52
N ASN A 66 7.15 -11.58 2.29
CA ASN A 66 8.50 -12.08 1.98
C ASN A 66 9.52 -10.95 1.69
N THR A 67 9.13 -9.68 1.76
CA THR A 67 9.99 -8.55 1.34
C THR A 67 10.86 -7.99 2.47
N ILE A 68 10.57 -8.35 3.72
CA ILE A 68 11.31 -7.83 4.88
C ILE A 68 12.81 -8.14 4.80
N ALA A 69 13.19 -9.33 4.32
CA ALA A 69 14.59 -9.69 4.14
C ALA A 69 15.29 -8.83 3.07
N MET A 70 14.59 -8.46 2.01
CA MET A 70 15.12 -7.58 0.96
C MET A 70 15.25 -6.14 1.48
N LEU A 71 14.31 -5.68 2.29
CA LEU A 71 14.36 -4.39 2.97
C LEU A 71 15.52 -4.34 3.97
N ALA A 72 15.71 -5.40 4.78
CA ALA A 72 16.79 -5.52 5.76
C ALA A 72 18.19 -5.46 5.14
N THR A 73 18.35 -5.91 3.89
CA THR A 73 19.61 -5.95 3.15
C THR A 73 19.79 -4.80 2.16
N ASN A 74 18.94 -3.78 2.22
CA ASN A 74 18.92 -2.61 1.31
C ASN A 74 18.77 -2.97 -0.19
N ARG A 75 18.32 -4.18 -0.53
CA ARG A 75 17.94 -4.52 -1.91
C ARG A 75 16.66 -3.78 -2.33
N LEU A 76 15.85 -3.44 -1.36
CA LEU A 76 14.71 -2.51 -1.46
C LEU A 76 14.92 -1.42 -0.42
N GLN A 77 14.66 -0.18 -0.74
CA GLN A 77 14.66 0.93 0.21
C GLN A 77 13.30 1.08 0.87
N ILE A 78 12.24 0.78 0.12
CA ILE A 78 10.85 0.95 0.58
C ILE A 78 10.03 -0.30 0.22
N VAL A 79 9.20 -0.72 1.15
CA VAL A 79 8.11 -1.67 0.92
C VAL A 79 6.78 -0.99 1.18
N ALA A 80 5.94 -0.91 0.15
CA ALA A 80 4.60 -0.34 0.20
C ALA A 80 3.57 -1.48 0.17
N GLY A 81 3.21 -2.00 1.35
CA GLY A 81 2.42 -3.23 1.41
C GLY A 81 1.73 -3.50 2.73
N GLY A 82 1.03 -4.62 2.79
CA GLY A 82 0.29 -5.07 3.98
C GLY A 82 1.20 -5.34 5.18
N ILE A 83 0.70 -5.07 6.37
CA ILE A 83 1.36 -5.44 7.62
C ILE A 83 1.27 -6.97 7.75
N ALA A 84 2.39 -7.64 7.96
CA ALA A 84 2.44 -9.09 8.09
C ALA A 84 3.18 -9.50 9.36
N ALA A 85 2.96 -10.73 9.84
CA ALA A 85 3.65 -11.28 11.00
C ALA A 85 5.19 -11.20 10.87
N GLY A 86 5.70 -11.33 9.63
CA GLY A 86 7.13 -11.20 9.34
C GLY A 86 7.73 -9.84 9.73
N TYR A 87 6.94 -8.76 9.72
CA TYR A 87 7.38 -7.44 10.16
C TYR A 87 7.69 -7.44 11.68
N PHE A 88 6.75 -7.93 12.49
CA PHE A 88 6.92 -8.02 13.94
C PHE A 88 8.08 -8.95 14.33
N ASN A 89 8.18 -10.09 13.66
CA ASN A 89 9.28 -11.05 13.87
C ASN A 89 10.65 -10.46 13.50
N ALA A 90 10.72 -9.62 12.49
CA ALA A 90 11.95 -8.93 12.10
C ALA A 90 12.39 -7.91 13.17
N LEU A 91 11.46 -7.10 13.66
CA LEU A 91 11.72 -6.13 14.74
C LEU A 91 12.19 -6.81 16.03
N GLU A 92 11.56 -7.93 16.41
CA GLU A 92 11.98 -8.72 17.60
C GLU A 92 13.45 -9.18 17.49
N LYS A 93 13.87 -9.52 16.26
CA LYS A 93 15.25 -9.93 15.97
C LYS A 93 16.21 -8.77 15.77
N GLY A 94 15.77 -7.53 15.97
CA GLY A 94 16.60 -6.34 15.80
C GLY A 94 16.90 -5.99 14.34
N VAL A 95 16.11 -6.48 13.39
CA VAL A 95 16.23 -6.08 11.99
C VAL A 95 15.91 -4.59 11.85
N PRO A 96 16.74 -3.79 11.17
CA PRO A 96 16.60 -2.33 11.09
C PRO A 96 15.48 -1.91 10.11
N VAL A 97 14.23 -2.10 10.49
CA VAL A 97 13.06 -1.72 9.69
C VAL A 97 12.06 -0.95 10.55
N THR A 98 11.30 -0.04 9.95
CA THR A 98 10.21 0.69 10.62
C THR A 98 9.11 1.08 9.65
N ILE A 99 7.91 1.31 10.18
CA ILE A 99 6.77 1.90 9.46
C ILE A 99 6.85 3.42 9.57
N ILE A 100 6.66 4.14 8.45
CA ILE A 100 6.75 5.61 8.41
C ILE A 100 5.48 6.31 7.90
N ALA A 101 4.53 5.56 7.33
CA ALA A 101 3.30 6.15 6.79
C ALA A 101 2.19 5.12 6.63
N ASP A 102 0.93 5.57 6.74
CA ASP A 102 -0.26 4.85 6.30
C ASP A 102 -0.31 4.75 4.77
N ARG A 103 -0.87 3.65 4.28
CA ARG A 103 -1.05 3.42 2.85
C ARG A 103 -2.47 2.98 2.50
N VAL A 104 -3.07 2.08 3.28
CA VAL A 104 -4.47 1.65 3.13
C VAL A 104 -5.12 1.55 4.50
N SER A 105 -6.21 2.28 4.66
CA SER A 105 -7.05 2.30 5.86
C SER A 105 -8.51 2.14 5.49
N THR A 106 -9.35 1.85 6.48
CA THR A 106 -10.80 1.69 6.32
C THR A 106 -11.47 2.89 5.62
N PRO A 107 -12.37 2.65 4.65
CA PRO A 107 -12.81 1.36 4.13
C PRO A 107 -11.79 0.73 3.19
N ILE A 108 -11.47 -0.56 3.44
CA ILE A 108 -10.42 -1.30 2.74
C ILE A 108 -10.95 -2.09 1.54
N ARG A 109 -12.25 -2.32 1.48
CA ARG A 109 -12.95 -3.02 0.38
C ARG A 109 -12.42 -4.43 0.12
N HIS A 110 -11.91 -5.09 1.14
CA HIS A 110 -11.58 -6.50 1.06
C HIS A 110 -12.82 -7.35 1.27
N GLU A 111 -12.96 -8.40 0.47
CA GLU A 111 -14.14 -9.27 0.47
C GLU A 111 -13.74 -10.73 0.69
N LEU A 112 -14.46 -11.42 1.57
CA LEU A 112 -14.50 -12.87 1.53
C LEU A 112 -15.51 -13.26 0.45
N MET A 113 -15.00 -13.79 -0.65
CA MET A 113 -15.79 -14.21 -1.80
C MET A 113 -16.04 -15.70 -1.78
N LEU A 114 -17.17 -16.14 -2.31
CA LEU A 114 -17.59 -17.53 -2.35
C LEU A 114 -17.72 -18.01 -3.79
N ARG A 115 -17.41 -19.28 -4.04
CA ARG A 115 -17.68 -19.93 -5.32
C ARG A 115 -19.19 -19.93 -5.60
N PRO A 116 -19.64 -19.57 -6.83
CA PRO A 116 -21.06 -19.31 -7.10
C PRO A 116 -22.00 -20.48 -6.85
N ASP A 117 -21.55 -21.72 -7.09
CA ASP A 117 -22.34 -22.93 -6.88
C ASP A 117 -22.58 -23.25 -5.40
N LEU A 118 -21.86 -22.61 -4.48
CA LEU A 118 -22.01 -22.78 -3.03
C LEU A 118 -22.91 -21.73 -2.37
N LYS A 119 -23.34 -20.70 -3.11
CA LYS A 119 -24.13 -19.57 -2.56
C LYS A 119 -25.42 -19.98 -1.88
N ASP A 120 -26.02 -21.12 -2.29
CA ASP A 120 -27.27 -21.63 -1.72
C ASP A 120 -27.04 -22.61 -0.56
N GLU A 121 -25.84 -23.17 -0.45
CA GLU A 121 -25.40 -24.05 0.62
C GLU A 121 -24.80 -23.29 1.80
N ILE A 122 -23.92 -22.28 1.52
CA ILE A 122 -23.20 -21.51 2.53
C ILE A 122 -23.84 -20.12 2.66
N LYS A 123 -24.52 -19.88 3.78
CA LYS A 123 -25.27 -18.64 4.07
C LYS A 123 -24.64 -17.79 5.17
N ASP A 124 -23.77 -18.38 5.99
CA ASP A 124 -23.08 -17.71 7.08
C ASP A 124 -21.66 -18.24 7.29
N LEU A 125 -20.86 -17.49 8.06
CA LEU A 125 -19.45 -17.82 8.31
C LEU A 125 -19.24 -19.15 9.06
N LYS A 126 -20.21 -19.65 9.84
CA LYS A 126 -20.09 -20.95 10.54
C LYS A 126 -20.02 -22.12 9.59
N GLN A 127 -20.65 -21.99 8.42
CA GLN A 127 -20.69 -23.03 7.39
C GLN A 127 -19.36 -23.12 6.59
N LEU A 128 -18.40 -22.23 6.89
CA LEU A 128 -17.05 -22.32 6.35
C LEU A 128 -16.20 -23.40 7.04
N LYS A 129 -16.64 -23.97 8.15
CA LYS A 129 -15.92 -25.06 8.83
C LYS A 129 -15.61 -26.21 7.87
N GLY A 130 -14.33 -26.59 7.78
CA GLY A 130 -13.85 -27.64 6.90
C GLY A 130 -13.77 -27.25 5.41
N ARG A 131 -14.09 -26.00 5.04
CA ARG A 131 -14.00 -25.52 3.66
C ARG A 131 -12.56 -25.09 3.31
N THR A 132 -12.26 -25.15 2.02
CA THR A 132 -10.99 -24.72 1.48
C THR A 132 -11.03 -23.23 1.12
N ILE A 133 -10.25 -22.40 1.82
CA ILE A 133 -10.26 -20.93 1.66
C ILE A 133 -8.88 -20.44 1.22
N ALA A 134 -8.82 -19.64 0.15
CA ALA A 134 -7.58 -19.05 -0.29
C ALA A 134 -7.23 -17.76 0.47
N SER A 135 -5.93 -17.64 0.80
CA SER A 135 -5.29 -16.42 1.33
C SER A 135 -4.01 -16.15 0.53
N ASN A 136 -3.55 -14.89 0.46
CA ASN A 136 -2.39 -14.52 -0.37
C ASN A 136 -1.03 -14.75 0.27
N GLY A 137 -0.96 -15.17 1.53
CA GLY A 137 0.31 -15.43 2.22
C GLY A 137 0.12 -15.89 3.66
N VAL A 138 1.07 -16.67 4.16
CA VAL A 138 1.10 -17.09 5.56
C VAL A 138 1.35 -15.87 6.46
N GLY A 139 0.51 -15.66 7.48
CA GLY A 139 0.64 -14.51 8.38
C GLY A 139 0.51 -13.16 7.67
N SER A 140 -0.21 -13.10 6.55
CA SER A 140 -0.53 -11.87 5.82
C SER A 140 -1.75 -11.17 6.44
N VAL A 141 -2.04 -9.95 5.95
CA VAL A 141 -3.30 -9.24 6.26
C VAL A 141 -4.51 -10.12 5.99
N SER A 142 -4.57 -10.79 4.83
CA SER A 142 -5.69 -11.67 4.49
C SER A 142 -5.87 -12.83 5.47
N THR A 143 -4.77 -13.36 6.03
CA THR A 143 -4.85 -14.39 7.07
C THR A 143 -5.44 -13.83 8.37
N TYR A 144 -5.02 -12.62 8.76
CA TYR A 144 -5.55 -11.92 9.92
C TYR A 144 -7.04 -11.61 9.74
N GLU A 145 -7.44 -11.02 8.63
CA GLU A 145 -8.84 -10.67 8.32
C GLU A 145 -9.74 -11.90 8.33
N LEU A 146 -9.34 -12.97 7.64
CA LEU A 146 -10.08 -14.24 7.64
C LEU A 146 -10.21 -14.80 9.07
N GLY A 147 -9.14 -14.81 9.84
CA GLY A 147 -9.17 -15.29 11.22
C GLY A 147 -10.11 -14.48 12.11
N LYS A 148 -10.05 -13.15 12.03
CA LYS A 148 -10.97 -12.26 12.77
C LYS A 148 -12.44 -12.47 12.36
N MET A 149 -12.72 -12.70 11.08
CA MET A 149 -14.07 -13.03 10.62
C MET A 149 -14.55 -14.35 11.19
N LEU A 150 -13.73 -15.40 11.17
CA LEU A 150 -14.06 -16.72 11.72
C LEU A 150 -14.30 -16.66 13.24
N GLU A 151 -13.51 -15.85 13.97
CA GLU A 151 -13.66 -15.66 15.41
C GLU A 151 -15.04 -15.09 15.79
N THR A 152 -15.65 -14.25 14.94
CA THR A 152 -17.00 -13.69 15.20
C THR A 152 -18.10 -14.77 15.32
N VAL A 153 -17.83 -15.95 14.77
CA VAL A 153 -18.76 -17.10 14.78
C VAL A 153 -18.24 -18.28 15.60
N GLY A 154 -17.16 -18.06 16.36
CA GLY A 154 -16.57 -19.08 17.24
C GLY A 154 -15.70 -20.11 16.52
N LEU A 155 -15.30 -19.86 15.29
CA LEU A 155 -14.32 -20.66 14.53
C LEU A 155 -12.91 -20.10 14.69
N LYS A 156 -11.92 -20.95 14.44
CA LYS A 156 -10.50 -20.59 14.38
C LYS A 156 -9.98 -20.77 12.95
N ALA A 157 -8.86 -20.17 12.64
CA ALA A 157 -8.18 -20.39 11.35
C ALA A 157 -7.87 -21.87 11.07
N SER A 158 -7.66 -22.68 12.12
CA SER A 158 -7.46 -24.13 12.03
C SER A 158 -8.72 -24.95 11.73
N ASP A 159 -9.90 -24.33 11.79
CA ASP A 159 -11.17 -24.99 11.45
C ASP A 159 -11.47 -25.00 9.95
N VAL A 160 -10.63 -24.36 9.14
CA VAL A 160 -10.71 -24.27 7.68
C VAL A 160 -9.38 -24.73 7.04
N ASP A 161 -9.42 -25.18 5.77
CA ASP A 161 -8.23 -25.50 5.01
C ASP A 161 -7.74 -24.26 4.26
N ILE A 162 -6.66 -23.59 4.74
CA ILE A 162 -6.14 -22.38 4.13
C ILE A 162 -5.15 -22.74 3.03
N LYS A 163 -5.48 -22.43 1.77
CA LYS A 163 -4.57 -22.49 0.62
C LYS A 163 -3.91 -21.16 0.35
N ILE A 164 -2.58 -21.18 0.20
CA ILE A 164 -1.83 -19.99 -0.18
C ILE A 164 -1.79 -19.88 -1.69
N LEU A 165 -2.46 -18.85 -2.23
CA LEU A 165 -2.54 -18.53 -3.66
C LEU A 165 -2.34 -17.03 -3.87
N ARG A 166 -1.63 -16.65 -4.94
CA ARG A 166 -1.58 -15.26 -5.39
C ARG A 166 -2.97 -14.81 -5.83
N PHE A 167 -3.31 -13.53 -5.67
CA PHE A 167 -4.63 -13.01 -6.06
C PHE A 167 -5.00 -13.33 -7.51
N ASN A 168 -4.06 -13.17 -8.45
CA ASN A 168 -4.26 -13.49 -9.86
C ASN A 168 -4.47 -14.98 -10.17
N GLN A 169 -4.19 -15.88 -9.23
CA GLN A 169 -4.42 -17.32 -9.36
C GLN A 169 -5.78 -17.75 -8.80
N MET A 170 -6.39 -16.92 -7.93
CA MET A 170 -7.63 -17.29 -7.25
C MET A 170 -8.81 -17.41 -8.21
N GLY A 171 -8.87 -16.60 -9.29
CA GLY A 171 -9.92 -16.73 -10.31
C GLY A 171 -9.93 -18.10 -10.99
N ALA A 172 -8.76 -18.59 -11.40
CA ALA A 172 -8.63 -19.94 -11.95
C ALA A 172 -8.94 -21.04 -10.91
N ALA A 173 -8.59 -20.80 -9.63
CA ALA A 173 -8.89 -21.75 -8.56
C ALA A 173 -10.40 -21.84 -8.28
N PHE A 174 -11.14 -20.74 -8.36
CA PHE A 174 -12.61 -20.75 -8.32
C PHE A 174 -13.22 -21.53 -9.51
N ALA A 175 -12.76 -21.20 -10.74
CA ALA A 175 -13.25 -21.86 -11.95
C ALA A 175 -13.06 -23.39 -11.92
N ASN A 176 -11.91 -23.84 -11.41
CA ASN A 176 -11.56 -25.26 -11.31
C ASN A 176 -12.08 -25.93 -10.03
N LYS A 177 -12.87 -25.23 -9.22
CA LYS A 177 -13.39 -25.72 -7.92
C LYS A 177 -12.30 -26.20 -6.94
N ALA A 178 -11.10 -25.61 -7.05
CA ALA A 178 -9.97 -25.94 -6.18
C ALA A 178 -10.04 -25.23 -4.82
N ILE A 179 -10.90 -24.22 -4.69
CA ILE A 179 -11.21 -23.48 -3.47
C ILE A 179 -12.73 -23.25 -3.37
N ASP A 180 -13.24 -23.16 -2.15
CA ASP A 180 -14.63 -22.84 -1.87
C ASP A 180 -14.84 -21.34 -1.69
N ALA A 181 -13.88 -20.69 -1.03
CA ALA A 181 -13.89 -19.25 -0.77
C ALA A 181 -12.46 -18.66 -0.91
N ALA A 182 -12.38 -17.34 -0.98
CA ALA A 182 -11.11 -16.62 -0.93
C ALA A 182 -11.28 -15.24 -0.32
N LEU A 183 -10.31 -14.78 0.45
CA LEU A 183 -10.21 -13.38 0.80
C LEU A 183 -9.51 -12.63 -0.35
N VAL A 184 -10.23 -11.70 -0.97
CA VAL A 184 -9.81 -11.04 -2.22
C VAL A 184 -9.80 -9.53 -2.04
N ILE A 185 -8.86 -8.88 -2.73
CA ILE A 185 -8.70 -7.42 -2.73
C ILE A 185 -9.07 -6.81 -4.08
N PRO A 186 -9.51 -5.55 -4.16
CA PRO A 186 -9.62 -4.84 -5.43
C PRO A 186 -8.24 -4.69 -6.13
N PRO A 187 -8.15 -4.83 -7.46
CA PRO A 187 -9.27 -4.97 -8.40
C PRO A 187 -9.75 -6.41 -8.61
N PHE A 188 -9.04 -7.42 -8.10
CA PHE A 188 -9.33 -8.85 -8.36
C PHE A 188 -10.74 -9.24 -7.93
N SER A 189 -11.26 -8.70 -6.82
CA SER A 189 -12.65 -8.95 -6.40
C SER A 189 -13.65 -8.50 -7.46
N TYR A 190 -13.42 -7.33 -8.07
CA TYR A 190 -14.28 -6.78 -9.12
C TYR A 190 -14.18 -7.57 -10.43
N GLU A 191 -12.95 -7.99 -10.80
CA GLU A 191 -12.74 -8.88 -11.95
C GLU A 191 -13.49 -10.20 -11.78
N PHE A 192 -13.45 -10.80 -10.59
CA PHE A 192 -14.09 -12.09 -10.34
C PHE A 192 -15.62 -11.97 -10.33
N LEU A 193 -16.16 -10.83 -9.88
CA LEU A 193 -17.60 -10.52 -10.01
C LEU A 193 -18.02 -10.34 -11.46
N ASP A 194 -17.29 -9.52 -12.22
CA ASP A 194 -17.59 -9.25 -13.64
C ASP A 194 -17.52 -10.52 -14.49
N GLN A 195 -16.58 -11.42 -14.21
CA GLN A 195 -16.39 -12.71 -14.86
C GLN A 195 -17.28 -13.84 -14.29
N HIS A 196 -18.12 -13.57 -13.29
CA HIS A 196 -18.94 -14.57 -12.59
C HIS A 196 -18.15 -15.77 -12.01
N LEU A 197 -16.88 -15.55 -11.64
CA LEU A 197 -16.02 -16.56 -11.03
C LEU A 197 -16.27 -16.73 -9.53
N ALA A 198 -16.75 -15.67 -8.87
CA ALA A 198 -17.11 -15.66 -7.47
C ALA A 198 -18.29 -14.72 -7.21
N VAL A 199 -18.89 -14.84 -6.04
CA VAL A 199 -19.91 -13.92 -5.51
C VAL A 199 -19.46 -13.33 -4.20
N GLU A 200 -19.93 -12.12 -3.87
CA GLU A 200 -19.72 -11.51 -2.55
C GLU A 200 -20.37 -12.39 -1.48
N PHE A 201 -19.68 -12.55 -0.36
CA PHE A 201 -20.17 -13.35 0.75
C PHE A 201 -20.09 -12.59 2.08
N ALA A 202 -18.96 -11.96 2.38
CA ALA A 202 -18.81 -11.21 3.62
C ALA A 202 -17.78 -10.08 3.47
N ASP A 203 -18.19 -8.87 3.85
CA ASP A 203 -17.39 -7.65 3.77
C ASP A 203 -16.53 -7.50 5.04
N VAL A 204 -15.23 -7.38 4.87
CA VAL A 204 -14.24 -7.17 5.95
C VAL A 204 -14.52 -5.89 6.72
N ASP A 205 -14.86 -4.78 6.04
CA ASP A 205 -15.09 -3.47 6.68
C ASP A 205 -16.27 -3.52 7.68
N THR A 206 -17.27 -4.37 7.44
CA THR A 206 -18.44 -4.51 8.32
C THR A 206 -18.19 -5.45 9.50
N ILE A 207 -17.32 -6.44 9.35
CA ILE A 207 -17.18 -7.56 10.30
C ILE A 207 -15.94 -7.38 11.19
N VAL A 208 -14.78 -7.06 10.62
CA VAL A 208 -13.51 -7.07 11.35
C VAL A 208 -13.38 -5.85 12.27
N ARG A 209 -12.90 -6.10 13.48
CA ARG A 209 -12.62 -5.06 14.49
C ARG A 209 -11.21 -5.23 15.05
N PRO A 210 -10.57 -4.12 15.48
CA PRO A 210 -11.10 -2.75 15.59
C PRO A 210 -11.32 -2.05 14.25
N SER A 211 -12.21 -1.05 14.21
CA SER A 211 -12.41 -0.17 13.06
C SER A 211 -12.38 1.29 13.56
N PRO A 212 -11.72 2.24 12.85
CA PRO A 212 -11.02 2.05 11.57
C PRO A 212 -9.73 1.23 11.68
N MET A 213 -9.30 0.60 10.60
CA MET A 213 -8.04 -0.15 10.53
C MET A 213 -7.05 0.53 9.59
N THR A 214 -5.75 0.41 9.89
CA THR A 214 -4.65 0.51 8.93
C THR A 214 -4.16 -0.91 8.63
N ILE A 215 -4.15 -1.31 7.38
CA ILE A 215 -3.75 -2.66 6.96
C ILE A 215 -2.51 -2.68 6.08
N ALA A 216 -2.25 -1.60 5.36
CA ALA A 216 -1.05 -1.45 4.55
C ALA A 216 -0.34 -0.13 4.87
N VAL A 217 0.97 -0.15 4.78
CA VAL A 217 1.88 0.89 5.26
C VAL A 217 3.07 1.05 4.34
N ILE A 218 3.81 2.13 4.53
CA ILE A 218 5.16 2.32 3.98
C ILE A 218 6.16 1.90 5.04
N MET A 219 6.99 0.91 4.70
CA MET A 219 8.09 0.40 5.53
C MET A 219 9.43 0.76 4.90
N VAL A 220 10.43 1.08 5.73
CA VAL A 220 11.78 1.45 5.29
C VAL A 220 12.85 0.73 6.11
N ASN A 221 14.05 0.60 5.54
CA ASN A 221 15.24 0.23 6.32
C ASN A 221 15.71 1.47 7.11
N THR A 222 15.87 1.33 8.43
CA THR A 222 16.21 2.46 9.31
C THR A 222 17.66 2.91 9.16
N ASP A 223 18.58 2.04 8.78
CA ASP A 223 19.99 2.41 8.60
C ASP A 223 20.13 3.18 7.29
N TRP A 224 19.52 2.71 6.21
CA TRP A 224 19.46 3.47 4.96
C TRP A 224 18.77 4.83 5.16
N ALA A 225 17.69 4.88 5.93
CA ALA A 225 16.94 6.09 6.22
C ALA A 225 17.81 7.15 6.96
N LYS A 226 18.70 6.73 7.86
CA LYS A 226 19.64 7.64 8.55
C LYS A 226 20.66 8.22 7.60
N GLU A 227 21.22 7.38 6.70
CA GLU A 227 22.23 7.80 5.73
C GLU A 227 21.65 8.67 4.61
N HIS A 228 20.35 8.51 4.30
CA HIS A 228 19.64 9.15 3.18
C HIS A 228 18.42 9.93 3.65
N HIS A 229 18.51 10.58 4.81
CA HIS A 229 17.37 11.27 5.45
C HIS A 229 16.63 12.22 4.49
N ASP A 230 17.35 13.06 3.73
CA ASP A 230 16.74 14.03 2.83
C ASP A 230 16.05 13.36 1.63
N ALA A 231 16.61 12.28 1.12
CA ALA A 231 16.01 11.49 0.05
C ALA A 231 14.70 10.83 0.54
N LEU A 232 14.70 10.22 1.72
CA LEU A 232 13.50 9.63 2.31
C LEU A 232 12.45 10.70 2.62
N GLN A 233 12.85 11.84 3.19
CA GLN A 233 11.91 12.95 3.43
C GLN A 233 11.33 13.49 2.12
N GLY A 234 12.16 13.59 1.07
CA GLY A 234 11.73 13.92 -0.29
C GLY A 234 10.69 12.94 -0.83
N TYR A 235 10.94 11.63 -0.63
CA TYR A 235 9.98 10.58 -1.01
C TYR A 235 8.64 10.75 -0.28
N VAL A 236 8.65 10.92 1.06
CA VAL A 236 7.42 11.06 1.85
C VAL A 236 6.65 12.33 1.47
N ASN A 237 7.36 13.45 1.17
CA ASN A 237 6.72 14.68 0.70
C ASN A 237 6.02 14.47 -0.67
N ALA A 238 6.69 13.78 -1.61
CA ALA A 238 6.12 13.46 -2.92
C ALA A 238 4.94 12.49 -2.80
N TYR A 239 5.11 11.45 -1.97
CA TYR A 239 4.06 10.46 -1.70
C TYR A 239 2.82 11.10 -1.07
N LEU A 240 2.97 12.00 -0.07
CA LEU A 240 1.85 12.72 0.53
C LEU A 240 1.06 13.53 -0.49
N ARG A 241 1.72 14.15 -1.48
CA ARG A 241 1.02 14.83 -2.58
C ARG A 241 0.18 13.86 -3.41
N GLY A 242 0.78 12.72 -3.78
CA GLY A 242 0.06 11.66 -4.50
C GLY A 242 -1.11 11.08 -3.70
N VAL A 243 -0.95 10.93 -2.38
CA VAL A 243 -2.03 10.52 -1.47
C VAL A 243 -3.18 11.51 -1.48
N ARG A 244 -2.90 12.81 -1.45
CA ARG A 244 -3.93 13.86 -1.50
C ARG A 244 -4.64 13.92 -2.84
N ASP A 245 -3.90 13.75 -3.95
CA ASP A 245 -4.49 13.59 -5.28
C ASP A 245 -5.40 12.35 -5.34
N TYR A 246 -4.94 11.22 -4.80
CA TYR A 246 -5.75 10.01 -4.71
C TYR A 246 -7.02 10.22 -3.89
N CYS A 247 -6.93 10.89 -2.74
CA CYS A 247 -8.08 11.16 -1.89
C CYS A 247 -9.08 12.10 -2.57
N ASN A 248 -8.62 13.09 -3.33
CA ASN A 248 -9.51 13.91 -4.16
C ASN A 248 -10.15 13.07 -5.29
N ALA A 249 -9.41 12.20 -5.96
CA ALA A 249 -9.95 11.28 -6.96
C ALA A 249 -10.96 10.29 -6.36
N TYR A 250 -10.68 9.77 -5.17
CA TYR A 250 -11.58 8.89 -4.41
C TYR A 250 -12.96 9.55 -4.20
N HIS A 251 -12.98 10.83 -3.87
CA HIS A 251 -14.19 11.62 -3.69
C HIS A 251 -14.73 12.25 -4.99
N HIS A 252 -14.36 11.70 -6.15
CA HIS A 252 -14.80 12.19 -7.47
C HIS A 252 -14.39 13.63 -7.78
N GLY A 253 -13.25 14.10 -7.25
CA GLY A 253 -12.64 15.38 -7.58
C GLY A 253 -12.03 15.43 -8.98
N SER A 254 -11.50 16.57 -9.36
CA SER A 254 -11.04 16.92 -10.71
C SER A 254 -9.96 15.97 -11.25
N VAL A 255 -9.12 15.43 -10.38
CA VAL A 255 -8.00 14.54 -10.71
C VAL A 255 -8.40 13.09 -10.99
N ARG A 256 -9.69 12.70 -10.84
CA ARG A 256 -10.13 11.29 -10.93
C ARG A 256 -9.81 10.64 -12.28
N LYS A 257 -10.04 11.35 -13.38
CA LYS A 257 -9.76 10.83 -14.73
C LYS A 257 -8.27 10.52 -14.90
N GLU A 258 -7.41 11.45 -14.56
CA GLU A 258 -5.95 11.30 -14.62
C GLU A 258 -5.45 10.16 -13.70
N MET A 259 -6.04 10.03 -12.50
CA MET A 259 -5.74 8.94 -11.59
C MET A 259 -6.07 7.57 -12.19
N ILE A 260 -7.22 7.43 -12.84
CA ILE A 260 -7.62 6.20 -13.53
C ILE A 260 -6.65 5.91 -14.68
N GLU A 261 -6.30 6.90 -15.50
CA GLU A 261 -5.33 6.77 -16.59
C GLU A 261 -3.96 6.31 -16.07
N SER A 262 -3.49 6.85 -14.94
CA SER A 262 -2.25 6.45 -14.28
C SER A 262 -2.30 5.00 -13.79
N ILE A 263 -3.38 4.58 -13.12
CA ILE A 263 -3.56 3.19 -12.65
C ILE A 263 -3.57 2.22 -13.84
N VAL A 264 -4.28 2.54 -14.91
CA VAL A 264 -4.36 1.71 -16.14
C VAL A 264 -3.00 1.61 -16.83
N LYS A 265 -2.29 2.74 -16.97
CA LYS A 265 -0.97 2.81 -17.61
C LYS A 265 0.04 1.92 -16.92
N HIS A 266 0.05 1.90 -15.57
CA HIS A 266 0.98 1.12 -14.77
C HIS A 266 0.44 -0.27 -14.38
N ALA A 267 -0.75 -0.60 -14.83
CA ALA A 267 -1.36 -1.93 -14.85
C ALA A 267 -1.58 -2.63 -13.51
N ALA A 268 -2.09 -1.90 -12.53
CA ALA A 268 -2.78 -2.54 -11.42
C ALA A 268 -4.15 -3.08 -11.90
N GLU A 269 -4.83 -2.33 -12.77
CA GLU A 269 -6.07 -2.69 -13.44
C GLU A 269 -6.06 -2.11 -14.86
N ARG A 270 -6.40 -2.92 -15.85
CA ARG A 270 -6.41 -2.49 -17.26
C ARG A 270 -7.79 -2.08 -17.77
N ASN A 271 -8.84 -2.41 -17.01
CA ASN A 271 -10.21 -2.08 -17.38
C ASN A 271 -10.65 -0.78 -16.68
N PRO A 272 -10.64 0.39 -17.37
CA PRO A 272 -11.04 1.66 -16.77
C PRO A 272 -12.52 1.69 -16.36
N LYS A 273 -13.37 0.81 -16.93
CA LYS A 273 -14.78 0.67 -16.52
C LYS A 273 -14.87 0.24 -15.06
N LEU A 274 -14.14 -0.80 -14.65
CA LEU A 274 -14.14 -1.27 -13.26
C LEU A 274 -13.69 -0.16 -12.29
N LEU A 275 -12.65 0.63 -12.66
CA LEU A 275 -12.19 1.75 -11.84
C LEU A 275 -13.21 2.90 -11.73
N ASN A 276 -14.13 3.04 -12.68
CA ASN A 276 -15.20 4.03 -12.61
C ASN A 276 -16.39 3.55 -11.79
N GLU A 277 -16.78 2.29 -11.92
CA GLU A 277 -18.01 1.72 -11.39
C GLU A 277 -17.88 1.26 -9.94
N PHE A 278 -16.70 0.73 -9.55
CA PHE A 278 -16.51 0.14 -8.23
C PHE A 278 -15.84 1.13 -7.23
N PRO A 279 -16.15 1.01 -5.94
CA PRO A 279 -15.55 1.84 -4.91
C PRO A 279 -14.04 1.54 -4.73
N TRP A 280 -13.25 2.56 -4.42
CA TRP A 280 -11.83 2.41 -4.16
C TRP A 280 -11.57 2.15 -2.68
N VAL A 281 -10.34 1.68 -2.36
CA VAL A 281 -9.86 1.60 -0.98
C VAL A 281 -9.51 2.98 -0.45
N ALA A 282 -9.74 3.23 0.83
CA ALA A 282 -9.39 4.50 1.46
C ALA A 282 -7.98 4.48 2.07
N ARG A 283 -7.59 5.64 2.56
CA ARG A 283 -6.33 5.89 3.28
C ARG A 283 -6.39 7.17 4.08
N SER A 284 -5.43 7.37 4.96
CA SER A 284 -5.26 8.64 5.66
C SER A 284 -4.65 9.70 4.73
N PRO A 285 -5.33 10.85 4.45
CA PRO A 285 -4.77 11.93 3.63
C PRO A 285 -3.60 12.66 4.31
N ASN A 286 -3.32 12.31 5.55
CA ASN A 286 -2.21 12.79 6.37
C ASN A 286 -1.27 11.67 6.80
N LEU A 287 -1.26 10.51 6.10
CA LEU A 287 -0.36 9.38 6.34
C LEU A 287 -0.42 8.77 7.75
N ARG A 288 -1.48 9.04 8.52
CA ARG A 288 -1.60 8.60 9.91
C ARG A 288 -1.95 7.12 9.99
N VAL A 289 -1.09 6.37 10.68
CA VAL A 289 -1.32 4.96 11.01
C VAL A 289 -2.27 4.84 12.19
N ASN A 290 -3.26 3.96 12.12
CA ASN A 290 -4.06 3.60 13.28
C ASN A 290 -3.29 2.59 14.14
N VAL A 291 -2.66 3.09 15.19
CA VAL A 291 -1.80 2.31 16.09
C VAL A 291 -2.58 1.21 16.79
N ALA A 292 -3.81 1.48 17.20
CA ALA A 292 -4.64 0.49 17.92
C ALA A 292 -4.92 -0.74 17.04
N SER A 293 -5.24 -0.53 15.75
CA SER A 293 -5.46 -1.66 14.83
C SER A 293 -4.18 -2.44 14.54
N MET A 294 -3.04 -1.76 14.49
CA MET A 294 -1.73 -2.42 14.30
C MET A 294 -1.35 -3.28 15.51
N LEU A 295 -1.61 -2.80 16.74
CA LEU A 295 -1.38 -3.57 17.96
C LEU A 295 -2.33 -4.77 18.05
N ASP A 296 -3.61 -4.62 17.70
CA ASP A 296 -4.56 -5.75 17.62
C ASP A 296 -4.08 -6.81 16.63
N MET A 297 -3.57 -6.39 15.47
CA MET A 297 -3.01 -7.31 14.47
C MET A 297 -1.78 -8.05 15.01
N GLN A 298 -0.87 -7.36 15.73
CA GLN A 298 0.26 -7.98 16.40
C GLN A 298 -0.21 -9.03 17.42
N ASP A 299 -1.15 -8.65 18.30
CA ASP A 299 -1.68 -9.54 19.33
C ASP A 299 -2.35 -10.78 18.71
N TRP A 300 -3.08 -10.59 17.62
CA TRP A 300 -3.69 -11.70 16.89
C TRP A 300 -2.64 -12.64 16.27
N PHE A 301 -1.58 -12.10 15.66
CA PHE A 301 -0.51 -12.93 15.11
C PHE A 301 0.21 -13.73 16.20
N VAL A 302 0.41 -13.15 17.38
CA VAL A 302 0.99 -13.84 18.53
C VAL A 302 0.06 -14.95 19.01
N ALA A 303 -1.22 -14.67 19.22
CA ALA A 303 -2.22 -15.64 19.68
C ALA A 303 -2.35 -16.83 18.72
N ASN A 304 -2.20 -16.59 17.42
CA ASN A 304 -2.29 -17.61 16.37
C ASN A 304 -0.93 -18.18 15.93
N LYS A 305 0.16 -17.93 16.67
CA LYS A 305 1.51 -18.48 16.49
C LYS A 305 2.18 -18.13 15.15
N PHE A 306 1.78 -17.03 14.52
CA PHE A 306 2.47 -16.45 13.36
C PHE A 306 3.65 -15.56 13.78
N SER A 307 3.60 -15.00 14.99
CA SER A 307 4.65 -14.18 15.59
C SER A 307 4.84 -14.55 17.07
N ASN A 308 6.04 -14.29 17.59
CA ASN A 308 6.32 -14.31 19.05
C ASN A 308 6.46 -12.89 19.60
N ALA A 309 6.55 -11.89 18.71
CA ALA A 309 6.84 -10.51 19.06
C ALA A 309 5.63 -9.80 19.67
N LYS A 310 5.82 -9.25 20.85
CA LYS A 310 4.89 -8.31 21.48
C LYS A 310 5.65 -7.03 21.82
N LEU A 311 5.71 -6.14 20.86
CA LEU A 311 6.48 -4.90 20.92
C LEU A 311 5.55 -3.71 21.21
N PRO A 312 6.00 -2.70 21.98
CA PRO A 312 5.24 -1.48 22.19
C PRO A 312 5.23 -0.62 20.92
N ALA A 313 4.22 0.26 20.82
CA ALA A 313 3.94 1.04 19.61
C ALA A 313 5.13 1.87 19.11
N GLU A 314 5.89 2.47 20.01
CA GLU A 314 7.05 3.31 19.71
C GLU A 314 8.21 2.55 19.05
N LYS A 315 8.20 1.20 19.10
CA LYS A 315 9.15 0.36 18.37
C LYS A 315 8.64 -0.09 16.99
N LEU A 316 7.36 0.10 16.74
CA LEU A 316 6.73 -0.36 15.50
C LEU A 316 6.75 0.70 14.39
N LEU A 317 6.81 1.99 14.73
CA LEU A 317 6.67 3.05 13.75
C LEU A 317 7.44 4.32 14.12
N ASP A 318 7.82 5.07 13.09
CA ASP A 318 8.38 6.42 13.17
C ASP A 318 7.56 7.36 12.28
N MET A 319 6.72 8.19 12.90
CA MET A 319 5.85 9.12 12.19
C MET A 319 6.51 10.48 11.91
N SER A 320 7.79 10.68 12.26
CA SER A 320 8.47 11.97 12.13
C SER A 320 8.53 12.47 10.68
N TYR A 321 8.73 11.56 9.71
CA TYR A 321 8.71 11.87 8.27
C TYR A 321 7.34 12.33 7.78
N ALA A 322 6.28 11.66 8.24
CA ALA A 322 4.91 12.06 7.93
C ALA A 322 4.57 13.42 8.54
N ASP A 323 4.97 13.66 9.81
CA ASP A 323 4.77 14.93 10.50
C ASP A 323 5.47 16.08 9.79
N ALA A 324 6.73 15.89 9.38
CA ALA A 324 7.47 16.88 8.62
C ALA A 324 6.84 17.18 7.26
N ALA A 325 6.34 16.15 6.55
CA ALA A 325 5.64 16.32 5.28
C ALA A 325 4.33 17.08 5.45
N ILE A 326 3.53 16.76 6.47
CA ILE A 326 2.28 17.48 6.79
C ILE A 326 2.56 18.94 7.12
N LYS A 327 3.58 19.21 7.95
CA LYS A 327 4.00 20.57 8.28
C LYS A 327 4.40 21.36 7.03
N LYS A 328 5.13 20.73 6.09
CA LYS A 328 5.59 21.36 4.85
C LYS A 328 4.46 21.66 3.87
N LEU A 329 3.51 20.74 3.71
CA LEU A 329 2.45 20.83 2.71
C LEU A 329 1.15 21.47 3.24
N GLY A 330 1.07 21.73 4.54
CA GLY A 330 -0.13 22.25 5.21
C GLY A 330 -1.27 21.23 5.31
N PRO A 331 -2.45 21.64 5.78
CA PRO A 331 -3.61 20.75 5.95
C PRO A 331 -4.17 20.29 4.60
N PHE A 332 -4.70 19.07 4.58
CA PHE A 332 -5.41 18.55 3.41
C PHE A 332 -6.70 19.33 3.15
N GLN A 333 -6.96 19.63 1.88
CA GLN A 333 -8.17 20.27 1.41
C GLN A 333 -8.90 19.33 0.47
N LEU A 334 -10.04 18.81 0.90
CA LEU A 334 -10.90 17.98 0.06
C LEU A 334 -11.64 18.88 -0.95
N GLU A 335 -11.49 18.60 -2.26
CA GLU A 335 -12.15 19.35 -3.34
C GLU A 335 -13.69 19.19 -3.27
N ASN A 336 -14.16 17.94 -3.27
CA ASN A 336 -15.59 17.62 -3.23
C ASN A 336 -16.06 17.45 -1.77
N LYS A 337 -16.33 18.56 -1.09
CA LYS A 337 -16.78 18.59 0.31
C LYS A 337 -18.14 17.93 0.55
N ASP A 338 -18.97 17.86 -0.50
CA ASP A 338 -20.33 17.30 -0.43
C ASP A 338 -20.35 15.76 -0.59
N SER A 339 -19.21 15.16 -0.94
CA SER A 339 -19.09 13.70 -1.01
C SER A 339 -19.48 13.04 0.30
N LYS A 340 -20.27 11.96 0.23
CA LYS A 340 -20.69 11.16 1.40
C LYS A 340 -19.82 9.91 1.60
N LEU A 341 -18.80 9.72 0.77
CA LEU A 341 -17.89 8.58 0.91
C LEU A 341 -17.12 8.68 2.22
N GLU A 342 -17.03 7.58 2.94
CA GLU A 342 -16.21 7.44 4.14
C GLU A 342 -14.73 7.25 3.76
N GLY A 343 -13.82 7.63 4.66
CA GLY A 343 -12.38 7.54 4.42
C GLY A 343 -11.81 8.69 3.59
N CYS A 344 -10.50 8.75 3.45
CA CYS A 344 -9.82 9.78 2.65
C CYS A 344 -10.15 11.24 3.06
N ARG A 345 -10.39 11.49 4.36
CA ARG A 345 -10.77 12.81 4.93
C ARG A 345 -9.80 13.31 5.98
#